data_c3dd98575d1d47ff2e203749a19a4dc4
#
_entry.id   c3dd98575d1d47ff2e203749a19a4dc4
#
_cell.length_a   1.000
_cell.length_b   1.000
_cell.length_c   1.000
_cell.angle_alpha   90.00
_cell.angle_beta   90.00
_cell.angle_gamma   90.00
#
_symmetry.space_group_name_H-M   'P 1'
#
loop_
_entity.id
_entity.type
_entity.pdbx_description
1 polymer ?
#
loop_
_entity_poly.entity_id
_entity_poly.type
_entity_poly.pdbx_seq_one_letter_code
_entity_poly.pdbx_strand_id
1 'polypeptide(L)'
;MYIEFTDAGMVVPDTLTIGYIDGDGIGPEITKAMIDVVNSAIELAYGGNKSIEWHRILIGSEAYDKFGTYIPEDSIKEIQKMSVVMKSTLNLMPDNRDINTVLRRRLGLYSNIRMLKYIPGMDIRINTFNRLNLTIVRDSLPNTHIFYHSSESTDDLIKFISDNYDLNITPDSEIYMITQSKFRTRKIAKQAIQYSKRNINGKITIVESQQNPEFAQWCLEEVSKHEDINYEIMKTRQFMQKIIMSPENFEAVLLDNVLSRTLVDYLMGAINTEYGCSMGDECAVFEAVQSSLPSEAGYDAADPLSFILSGCAMLRHIGWDEATKIIENAISAAFMDNKIPKDITSRTDINPIKCSEFSSEIIKRMDGI
;
A
#
# COMPACT_ATOMS: atom_id res chain seq x y z
N MET A 1 9.02 -20.16 12.48
CA MET A 1 8.93 -19.34 13.73
C MET A 1 8.21 -18.03 13.44
N TYR A 2 7.72 -17.29 14.44
CA TYR A 2 6.98 -16.05 14.27
C TYR A 2 7.74 -14.86 14.84
N ILE A 3 7.37 -13.65 14.40
CA ILE A 3 7.89 -12.40 14.95
C ILE A 3 7.37 -12.27 16.40
N GLU A 4 8.25 -11.83 17.29
CA GLU A 4 7.91 -11.51 18.67
C GLU A 4 8.05 -10.00 18.91
N PHE A 5 7.06 -9.42 19.59
CA PHE A 5 7.10 -8.02 19.99
C PHE A 5 7.49 -7.94 21.47
N THR A 6 8.58 -7.23 21.73
CA THR A 6 9.12 -7.02 23.08
C THR A 6 9.17 -5.52 23.39
N ASP A 7 9.45 -5.17 24.64
CA ASP A 7 9.66 -3.76 25.03
C ASP A 7 10.83 -3.10 24.27
N ALA A 8 11.79 -3.91 23.78
CA ALA A 8 12.92 -3.45 22.99
C ALA A 8 12.60 -3.31 21.49
N GLY A 9 11.43 -3.77 21.05
CA GLY A 9 10.98 -3.74 19.65
C GLY A 9 10.68 -5.11 19.08
N MET A 10 10.68 -5.20 17.77
CA MET A 10 10.37 -6.41 17.01
C MET A 10 11.61 -7.32 16.93
N VAL A 11 11.45 -8.57 17.34
CA VAL A 11 12.48 -9.63 17.23
C VAL A 11 12.09 -10.56 16.08
N VAL A 12 12.93 -10.62 15.06
CA VAL A 12 12.72 -11.41 13.84
C VAL A 12 13.63 -12.62 13.85
N PRO A 13 13.08 -13.86 13.82
CA PRO A 13 13.89 -15.07 13.76
C PRO A 13 14.52 -15.27 12.38
N ASP A 14 15.64 -16.01 12.31
CA ASP A 14 16.33 -16.29 11.05
C ASP A 14 15.49 -17.19 10.11
N THR A 15 14.66 -18.09 10.64
CA THR A 15 13.64 -18.82 9.89
C THR A 15 12.27 -18.29 10.27
N LEU A 16 11.69 -17.46 9.42
CA LEU A 16 10.46 -16.74 9.69
C LEU A 16 9.30 -17.34 8.91
N THR A 17 8.17 -17.60 9.57
CA THR A 17 6.92 -17.97 8.90
C THR A 17 6.13 -16.72 8.53
N ILE A 18 5.88 -16.52 7.23
CA ILE A 18 5.08 -15.41 6.69
C ILE A 18 3.84 -15.97 6.00
N GLY A 19 2.67 -15.42 6.35
CA GLY A 19 1.44 -15.74 5.67
C GLY A 19 1.39 -15.12 4.26
N TYR A 20 0.74 -15.82 3.32
CA TYR A 20 0.39 -15.20 2.05
C TYR A 20 -1.02 -15.56 1.60
N ILE A 21 -1.66 -14.61 0.96
CA ILE A 21 -2.98 -14.70 0.33
C ILE A 21 -2.73 -14.49 -1.14
N ASP A 22 -2.81 -15.56 -1.94
CA ASP A 22 -2.63 -15.49 -3.40
C ASP A 22 -3.85 -14.87 -4.10
N GLY A 23 -5.00 -14.86 -3.45
CA GLY A 23 -6.17 -14.10 -3.88
C GLY A 23 -6.82 -14.60 -5.15
N ASP A 24 -7.37 -13.65 -5.92
CA ASP A 24 -8.22 -13.91 -7.07
C ASP A 24 -7.57 -13.40 -8.39
N GLY A 25 -8.07 -13.91 -9.52
CA GLY A 25 -7.67 -13.46 -10.85
C GLY A 25 -6.18 -13.70 -11.14
N ILE A 26 -5.42 -12.64 -11.43
CA ILE A 26 -3.97 -12.69 -11.67
C ILE A 26 -3.16 -12.95 -10.39
N GLY A 27 -3.82 -12.94 -9.23
CA GLY A 27 -3.18 -13.07 -7.92
C GLY A 27 -2.21 -14.23 -7.79
N PRO A 28 -2.58 -15.47 -8.15
CA PRO A 28 -1.68 -16.63 -8.03
C PRO A 28 -0.38 -16.51 -8.83
N GLU A 29 -0.43 -15.97 -10.07
CA GLU A 29 0.77 -15.83 -10.91
C GLU A 29 1.72 -14.75 -10.39
N ILE A 30 1.22 -13.59 -9.97
CA ILE A 30 2.06 -12.53 -9.39
C ILE A 30 2.61 -12.92 -8.01
N THR A 31 1.86 -13.74 -7.24
CA THR A 31 2.32 -14.27 -5.95
C THR A 31 3.50 -15.21 -6.15
N LYS A 32 3.41 -16.12 -7.11
CA LYS A 32 4.52 -17.00 -7.45
C LYS A 32 5.77 -16.22 -7.84
N ALA A 33 5.62 -15.23 -8.73
CA ALA A 33 6.72 -14.37 -9.17
C ALA A 33 7.39 -13.64 -7.99
N MET A 34 6.59 -13.08 -7.07
CA MET A 34 7.09 -12.40 -5.87
C MET A 34 7.85 -13.36 -4.94
N ILE A 35 7.30 -14.54 -4.66
CA ILE A 35 7.92 -15.54 -3.78
C ILE A 35 9.27 -16.00 -4.37
N ASP A 36 9.31 -16.31 -5.66
CA ASP A 36 10.52 -16.77 -6.35
C ASP A 36 11.64 -15.71 -6.26
N VAL A 37 11.32 -14.43 -6.53
CA VAL A 37 12.26 -13.30 -6.45
C VAL A 37 12.75 -13.08 -5.03
N VAL A 38 11.84 -13.05 -4.05
CA VAL A 38 12.17 -12.82 -2.64
C VAL A 38 13.07 -13.93 -2.10
N ASN A 39 12.73 -15.20 -2.36
CA ASN A 39 13.53 -16.32 -1.89
C ASN A 39 14.95 -16.32 -2.49
N SER A 40 15.07 -16.05 -3.79
CA SER A 40 16.37 -15.97 -4.46
C SER A 40 17.25 -14.86 -3.88
N ALA A 41 16.68 -13.71 -3.58
CA ALA A 41 17.39 -12.60 -2.97
C ALA A 41 17.82 -12.89 -1.53
N ILE A 42 16.98 -13.55 -0.73
CA ILE A 42 17.32 -13.96 0.64
C ILE A 42 18.47 -14.97 0.63
N GLU A 43 18.40 -15.97 -0.23
CA GLU A 43 19.48 -16.97 -0.36
C GLU A 43 20.82 -16.30 -0.72
N LEU A 44 20.80 -15.39 -1.70
CA LEU A 44 22.00 -14.68 -2.13
C LEU A 44 22.54 -13.74 -1.04
N ALA A 45 21.66 -13.01 -0.34
CA ALA A 45 22.05 -12.04 0.68
C ALA A 45 22.60 -12.69 1.96
N TYR A 46 22.09 -13.88 2.33
CA TYR A 46 22.34 -14.46 3.64
C TYR A 46 22.94 -15.88 3.60
N GLY A 47 23.12 -16.46 2.40
CA GLY A 47 23.81 -17.75 2.21
C GLY A 47 23.18 -18.89 3.01
N GLY A 48 21.85 -18.97 3.05
CA GLY A 48 21.10 -19.99 3.78
C GLY A 48 20.94 -19.73 5.29
N ASN A 49 21.53 -18.66 5.84
CA ASN A 49 21.39 -18.34 7.27
C ASN A 49 20.01 -17.76 7.60
N LYS A 50 19.30 -17.23 6.61
CA LYS A 50 17.94 -16.73 6.77
C LYS A 50 17.00 -17.34 5.72
N SER A 51 15.75 -17.58 6.12
CA SER A 51 14.75 -18.16 5.21
C SER A 51 13.33 -17.78 5.60
N ILE A 52 12.41 -17.80 4.62
CA ILE A 52 10.97 -17.62 4.84
C ILE A 52 10.26 -18.96 4.59
N GLU A 53 9.47 -19.39 5.56
CA GLU A 53 8.47 -20.44 5.40
C GLU A 53 7.14 -19.82 5.02
N TRP A 54 6.74 -19.98 3.77
CA TRP A 54 5.50 -19.40 3.25
C TRP A 54 4.29 -20.23 3.64
N HIS A 55 3.33 -19.62 4.33
CA HIS A 55 2.08 -20.25 4.76
C HIS A 55 0.89 -19.66 4.02
N ARG A 56 0.22 -20.49 3.20
CA ARG A 56 -0.93 -20.05 2.40
C ARG A 56 -2.18 -19.88 3.27
N ILE A 57 -2.81 -18.71 3.17
CA ILE A 57 -4.04 -18.36 3.88
C ILE A 57 -5.15 -18.16 2.85
N LEU A 58 -6.28 -18.84 3.03
CA LEU A 58 -7.41 -18.75 2.11
C LEU A 58 -8.31 -17.56 2.43
N ILE A 59 -8.36 -16.61 1.49
CA ILE A 59 -9.27 -15.46 1.46
C ILE A 59 -9.64 -15.20 -0.01
N GLY A 60 -10.86 -14.80 -0.28
CA GLY A 60 -11.35 -14.53 -1.63
C GLY A 60 -12.29 -15.61 -2.15
N SER A 61 -12.36 -15.76 -3.46
CA SER A 61 -13.32 -16.65 -4.12
C SER A 61 -13.13 -18.10 -3.75
N GLU A 62 -11.88 -18.60 -3.66
CA GLU A 62 -11.60 -19.98 -3.27
C GLU A 62 -12.04 -20.28 -1.82
N ALA A 63 -11.89 -19.31 -0.92
CA ALA A 63 -12.39 -19.44 0.45
C ALA A 63 -13.91 -19.54 0.47
N TYR A 64 -14.60 -18.77 -0.38
CA TYR A 64 -16.05 -18.85 -0.50
C TYR A 64 -16.51 -20.22 -1.02
N ASP A 65 -15.85 -20.74 -2.05
CA ASP A 65 -16.18 -22.06 -2.62
C ASP A 65 -16.01 -23.20 -1.60
N LYS A 66 -15.01 -23.10 -0.72
CA LYS A 66 -14.73 -24.14 0.28
C LYS A 66 -15.53 -23.99 1.57
N PHE A 67 -15.77 -22.77 2.02
CA PHE A 67 -16.28 -22.49 3.37
C PHE A 67 -17.57 -21.67 3.39
N GLY A 68 -18.09 -21.23 2.24
CA GLY A 68 -19.27 -20.36 2.14
C GLY A 68 -19.04 -18.92 2.63
N THR A 69 -17.79 -18.51 2.81
CA THR A 69 -17.42 -17.15 3.23
C THR A 69 -16.12 -16.71 2.58
N TYR A 70 -16.08 -15.44 2.13
CA TYR A 70 -14.87 -14.85 1.54
C TYR A 70 -13.72 -14.63 2.53
N ILE A 71 -14.04 -14.51 3.82
CA ILE A 71 -13.07 -14.27 4.89
C ILE A 71 -13.39 -15.22 6.06
N PRO A 72 -12.85 -16.44 6.07
CA PRO A 72 -13.01 -17.38 7.17
C PRO A 72 -12.45 -16.82 8.48
N GLU A 73 -13.07 -17.16 9.60
CA GLU A 73 -12.61 -16.73 10.93
C GLU A 73 -11.22 -17.27 11.27
N ASP A 74 -10.94 -18.51 10.86
CA ASP A 74 -9.64 -19.13 11.11
C ASP A 74 -8.53 -18.44 10.30
N SER A 75 -8.80 -17.98 9.06
CA SER A 75 -7.86 -17.19 8.28
C SER A 75 -7.48 -15.86 8.98
N ILE A 76 -8.44 -15.21 9.67
CA ILE A 76 -8.17 -14.02 10.47
C ILE A 76 -7.22 -14.34 11.64
N LYS A 77 -7.48 -15.44 12.36
CA LYS A 77 -6.62 -15.88 13.48
C LYS A 77 -5.21 -16.23 13.00
N GLU A 78 -5.08 -16.86 11.84
CA GLU A 78 -3.78 -17.17 11.23
C GLU A 78 -2.99 -15.89 10.91
N ILE A 79 -3.65 -14.89 10.30
CA ILE A 79 -3.03 -13.58 10.02
C ILE A 79 -2.54 -12.92 11.33
N GLN A 80 -3.39 -12.86 12.34
CA GLN A 80 -3.03 -12.27 13.64
C GLN A 80 -1.84 -12.96 14.29
N LYS A 81 -1.78 -14.31 14.20
CA LYS A 81 -0.67 -15.10 14.75
C LYS A 81 0.65 -14.82 14.03
N MET A 82 0.62 -14.58 12.72
CA MET A 82 1.84 -14.37 11.92
C MET A 82 2.33 -12.93 11.96
N SER A 83 1.48 -11.96 12.27
CA SER A 83 1.75 -10.52 12.34
C SER A 83 2.21 -9.88 11.02
N VAL A 84 2.84 -10.61 10.11
CA VAL A 84 3.25 -10.14 8.79
C VAL A 84 2.69 -11.07 7.71
N VAL A 85 1.99 -10.49 6.74
CA VAL A 85 1.33 -11.22 5.66
C VAL A 85 1.50 -10.49 4.33
N MET A 86 1.75 -11.26 3.27
CA MET A 86 1.68 -10.80 1.89
C MET A 86 0.28 -11.05 1.33
N LYS A 87 -0.34 -10.06 0.72
CA LYS A 87 -1.68 -10.18 0.14
C LYS A 87 -1.70 -9.73 -1.31
N SER A 88 -2.04 -10.64 -2.18
CA SER A 88 -2.27 -10.36 -3.60
C SER A 88 -3.65 -9.74 -3.85
N THR A 89 -4.10 -9.76 -5.08
CA THR A 89 -5.35 -9.13 -5.54
C THR A 89 -6.59 -9.90 -5.08
N LEU A 90 -7.68 -9.20 -4.78
CA LEU A 90 -8.96 -9.78 -4.39
C LEU A 90 -10.10 -9.17 -5.22
N ASN A 91 -11.07 -9.99 -5.57
CA ASN A 91 -12.31 -9.56 -6.21
C ASN A 91 -13.21 -8.78 -5.24
N LEU A 92 -14.18 -8.06 -5.77
CA LEU A 92 -15.31 -7.57 -4.97
C LEU A 92 -16.24 -8.75 -4.62
N MET A 93 -16.93 -8.66 -3.50
CA MET A 93 -18.04 -9.54 -3.19
C MET A 93 -19.22 -9.31 -4.16
N PRO A 94 -20.13 -10.26 -4.35
CA PRO A 94 -21.27 -10.11 -5.26
C PRO A 94 -22.18 -8.91 -4.93
N ASP A 95 -22.20 -8.46 -3.69
CA ASP A 95 -22.91 -7.27 -3.22
C ASP A 95 -22.09 -5.98 -3.33
N ASN A 96 -21.03 -5.99 -4.12
CA ASN A 96 -20.07 -4.89 -4.33
C ASN A 96 -19.30 -4.45 -3.07
N ARG A 97 -19.33 -5.21 -1.98
CA ARG A 97 -18.45 -4.92 -0.83
C ARG A 97 -17.01 -5.28 -1.17
N ASP A 98 -16.12 -4.39 -0.80
CA ASP A 98 -14.68 -4.59 -0.95
C ASP A 98 -14.15 -5.48 0.18
N ILE A 99 -13.64 -6.67 -0.18
CA ILE A 99 -13.01 -7.63 0.75
C ILE A 99 -11.85 -6.97 1.50
N ASN A 100 -11.07 -6.12 0.84
CA ASN A 100 -9.94 -5.42 1.47
C ASN A 100 -10.40 -4.51 2.61
N THR A 101 -11.51 -3.81 2.42
CA THR A 101 -12.10 -2.94 3.46
C THR A 101 -12.57 -3.77 4.67
N VAL A 102 -13.22 -4.90 4.44
CA VAL A 102 -13.65 -5.80 5.52
C VAL A 102 -12.46 -6.36 6.26
N LEU A 103 -11.44 -6.81 5.54
CA LEU A 103 -10.21 -7.35 6.10
C LEU A 103 -9.48 -6.33 6.98
N ARG A 104 -9.30 -5.09 6.49
CA ARG A 104 -8.68 -3.99 7.26
C ARG A 104 -9.42 -3.70 8.56
N ARG A 105 -10.76 -3.69 8.52
CA ARG A 105 -11.58 -3.49 9.73
C ARG A 105 -11.40 -4.63 10.74
N ARG A 106 -11.44 -5.88 10.28
CA ARG A 106 -11.33 -7.06 11.15
C ARG A 106 -9.96 -7.19 11.80
N LEU A 107 -8.90 -6.80 11.09
CA LEU A 107 -7.51 -6.83 11.57
C LEU A 107 -7.07 -5.53 12.26
N GLY A 108 -7.93 -4.53 12.36
CA GLY A 108 -7.58 -3.25 12.96
C GLY A 108 -6.48 -2.48 12.23
N LEU A 109 -6.35 -2.68 10.90
CA LEU A 109 -5.34 -2.01 10.08
C LEU A 109 -5.76 -0.57 9.82
N TYR A 110 -5.35 0.35 10.67
CA TYR A 110 -5.77 1.76 10.62
C TYR A 110 -4.92 2.63 9.70
N SER A 111 -3.69 2.23 9.41
CA SER A 111 -2.77 2.98 8.57
C SER A 111 -2.58 2.29 7.22
N ASN A 112 -2.71 3.05 6.14
CA ASN A 112 -2.35 2.62 4.81
C ASN A 112 -1.15 3.42 4.33
N ILE A 113 -0.08 2.72 3.99
CA ILE A 113 1.18 3.28 3.52
C ILE A 113 1.31 2.94 2.05
N ARG A 114 1.46 3.97 1.21
CA ARG A 114 1.67 3.85 -0.23
C ARG A 114 3.02 4.43 -0.60
N MET A 115 3.81 3.63 -1.27
CA MET A 115 5.14 3.98 -1.73
C MET A 115 5.14 4.12 -3.25
N LEU A 116 5.65 5.25 -3.72
CA LEU A 116 5.78 5.59 -5.12
C LEU A 116 7.24 5.98 -5.35
N LYS A 117 7.98 5.13 -6.07
CA LYS A 117 9.41 5.32 -6.29
C LYS A 117 9.74 5.13 -7.76
N TYR A 118 10.46 6.08 -8.33
CA TYR A 118 11.08 5.87 -9.63
C TYR A 118 12.18 4.82 -9.54
N ILE A 119 12.19 3.90 -10.47
CA ILE A 119 13.26 2.93 -10.65
C ILE A 119 13.98 3.26 -11.95
N PRO A 120 15.33 3.40 -11.95
CA PRO A 120 16.09 3.68 -13.17
C PRO A 120 15.78 2.70 -14.30
N GLY A 121 15.58 3.23 -15.51
CA GLY A 121 15.17 2.45 -16.67
C GLY A 121 13.67 2.37 -16.91
N MET A 122 12.84 2.82 -15.95
CA MET A 122 11.40 2.89 -16.17
C MET A 122 11.01 3.96 -17.19
N ASP A 123 9.98 3.63 -17.97
CA ASP A 123 9.30 4.58 -18.84
C ASP A 123 8.36 5.47 -18.01
N ILE A 124 8.68 6.76 -17.91
CA ILE A 124 7.89 7.74 -17.15
C ILE A 124 7.32 8.81 -18.07
N ARG A 125 6.08 9.22 -17.79
CA ARG A 125 5.36 10.21 -18.60
C ARG A 125 5.68 11.66 -18.22
N ILE A 126 6.13 11.87 -16.99
CA ILE A 126 6.49 13.19 -16.45
C ILE A 126 7.97 13.16 -16.03
N ASN A 127 8.83 13.83 -16.79
CA ASN A 127 10.28 13.76 -16.61
C ASN A 127 10.77 14.13 -15.21
N THR A 128 10.12 15.05 -14.50
CA THR A 128 10.49 15.43 -13.13
C THR A 128 10.36 14.27 -12.14
N PHE A 129 9.52 13.28 -12.45
CA PHE A 129 9.28 12.13 -11.58
C PHE A 129 10.41 11.09 -11.60
N ASN A 130 11.45 11.27 -12.40
CA ASN A 130 12.70 10.50 -12.29
C ASN A 130 13.42 10.69 -10.93
N ARG A 131 12.95 11.62 -10.10
CA ARG A 131 13.45 11.91 -8.75
C ARG A 131 12.42 11.61 -7.66
N LEU A 132 11.28 10.99 -8.01
CA LEU A 132 10.22 10.68 -7.06
C LEU A 132 10.63 9.48 -6.19
N ASN A 133 10.59 9.68 -4.88
CA ASN A 133 10.69 8.64 -3.86
C ASN A 133 9.79 9.06 -2.68
N LEU A 134 8.50 8.79 -2.81
CA LEU A 134 7.45 9.32 -1.95
C LEU A 134 6.76 8.21 -1.19
N THR A 135 6.58 8.40 0.11
CA THR A 135 5.73 7.56 0.95
C THR A 135 4.55 8.36 1.48
N ILE A 136 3.36 7.96 1.11
CA ILE A 136 2.11 8.54 1.59
C ILE A 136 1.58 7.68 2.74
N VAL A 137 1.32 8.30 3.87
CA VAL A 137 0.73 7.65 5.05
C VAL A 137 -0.65 8.25 5.30
N ARG A 138 -1.67 7.40 5.30
CA ARG A 138 -3.08 7.82 5.40
C ARG A 138 -3.93 6.88 6.26
N ASP A 139 -5.13 7.31 6.63
CA ASP A 139 -6.12 6.43 7.26
C ASP A 139 -6.61 5.38 6.25
N SER A 140 -6.55 4.11 6.60
CA SER A 140 -7.00 3.00 5.75
C SER A 140 -8.47 2.65 5.95
N LEU A 141 -9.08 3.07 7.04
CA LEU A 141 -10.47 2.74 7.34
C LEU A 141 -11.40 3.77 6.71
N PRO A 142 -12.38 3.36 5.95
CA PRO A 142 -13.31 4.29 5.33
C PRO A 142 -14.10 5.03 6.41
N ASN A 143 -14.04 6.34 6.31
CA ASN A 143 -14.74 7.26 7.19
C ASN A 143 -15.97 7.89 6.50
N THR A 144 -16.25 7.46 5.26
CA THR A 144 -17.36 8.01 4.49
C THR A 144 -18.58 7.12 4.65
N HIS A 145 -19.67 7.73 5.05
CA HIS A 145 -20.98 7.13 5.11
C HIS A 145 -21.86 7.83 4.06
N ILE A 146 -22.50 7.06 3.22
CA ILE A 146 -23.37 7.57 2.17
C ILE A 146 -24.81 7.33 2.59
N PHE A 147 -25.61 8.37 2.54
CA PHE A 147 -27.04 8.31 2.76
C PHE A 147 -27.71 8.55 1.42
N TYR A 148 -28.50 7.60 0.98
CA TYR A 148 -29.16 7.69 -0.31
C TYR A 148 -30.30 8.71 -0.28
N HIS A 149 -30.45 9.43 -1.38
CA HIS A 149 -31.59 10.31 -1.59
C HIS A 149 -32.91 9.52 -1.67
N SER A 150 -34.04 10.21 -1.54
CA SER A 150 -35.40 9.68 -1.68
C SER A 150 -35.82 8.56 -0.71
N SER A 151 -35.22 8.50 0.49
CA SER A 151 -35.73 7.69 1.59
C SER A 151 -36.28 8.59 2.70
N GLU A 152 -37.33 8.15 3.40
CA GLU A 152 -37.85 8.89 4.57
C GLU A 152 -36.75 9.25 5.59
N SER A 153 -35.77 8.35 5.77
CA SER A 153 -34.62 8.59 6.66
C SER A 153 -33.69 9.70 6.17
N THR A 154 -33.60 9.93 4.86
CA THR A 154 -32.81 11.04 4.31
C THR A 154 -33.53 12.36 4.50
N ASP A 155 -34.84 12.41 4.32
CA ASP A 155 -35.66 13.60 4.54
C ASP A 155 -35.62 14.03 6.01
N ASP A 156 -35.70 13.09 6.95
CA ASP A 156 -35.54 13.35 8.38
C ASP A 156 -34.13 13.89 8.70
N LEU A 157 -33.09 13.36 8.07
CA LEU A 157 -31.72 13.83 8.25
C LEU A 157 -31.53 15.24 7.66
N ILE A 158 -32.08 15.52 6.47
CA ILE A 158 -32.07 16.86 5.86
C ILE A 158 -32.72 17.87 6.79
N LYS A 159 -33.91 17.53 7.31
CA LYS A 159 -34.64 18.37 8.24
C LYS A 159 -33.83 18.62 9.53
N PHE A 160 -33.28 17.56 10.12
CA PHE A 160 -32.43 17.69 11.32
C PHE A 160 -31.23 18.62 11.09
N ILE A 161 -30.54 18.49 9.95
CA ILE A 161 -29.39 19.33 9.59
C ILE A 161 -29.84 20.79 9.40
N SER A 162 -30.92 21.00 8.65
CA SER A 162 -31.44 22.36 8.39
C SER A 162 -31.88 23.05 9.66
N ASP A 163 -32.57 22.34 10.54
CA ASP A 163 -33.09 22.91 11.80
C ASP A 163 -31.99 23.24 12.82
N ASN A 164 -30.86 22.51 12.80
CA ASN A 164 -29.82 22.64 13.83
C ASN A 164 -28.55 23.37 13.38
N TYR A 165 -28.31 23.48 12.06
CA TYR A 165 -27.02 23.99 11.53
C TYR A 165 -27.17 25.18 10.58
N ASP A 166 -28.38 25.75 10.45
CA ASP A 166 -28.66 26.87 9.51
C ASP A 166 -28.19 26.60 8.08
N LEU A 167 -28.36 25.37 7.64
CA LEU A 167 -28.01 24.91 6.30
C LEU A 167 -29.27 24.69 5.48
N ASN A 168 -29.40 25.37 4.35
CA ASN A 168 -30.48 25.13 3.39
C ASN A 168 -30.05 24.06 2.39
N ILE A 169 -30.50 22.82 2.59
CA ILE A 169 -30.21 21.69 1.70
C ILE A 169 -31.32 21.59 0.66
N THR A 170 -30.90 21.57 -0.61
CA THR A 170 -31.86 21.42 -1.73
C THR A 170 -32.56 20.06 -1.64
N PRO A 171 -33.89 19.98 -1.91
CA PRO A 171 -34.59 18.72 -2.04
C PRO A 171 -33.86 17.78 -3.04
N ASP A 172 -33.99 16.47 -2.86
CA ASP A 172 -33.35 15.43 -3.66
C ASP A 172 -31.82 15.41 -3.61
N SER A 173 -31.22 16.01 -2.59
CA SER A 173 -29.79 15.96 -2.36
C SER A 173 -29.34 14.62 -1.77
N GLU A 174 -28.22 14.10 -2.27
CA GLU A 174 -27.48 13.02 -1.61
C GLU A 174 -26.63 13.59 -0.47
N ILE A 175 -26.57 12.90 0.64
CA ILE A 175 -25.76 13.31 1.79
C ILE A 175 -24.57 12.36 1.95
N TYR A 176 -23.38 12.95 1.98
CA TYR A 176 -22.12 12.25 2.28
C TYR A 176 -21.61 12.72 3.64
N MET A 177 -21.58 11.80 4.59
CA MET A 177 -20.99 12.07 5.90
C MET A 177 -19.58 11.51 5.96
N ILE A 178 -18.59 12.36 6.23
CA ILE A 178 -17.20 11.97 6.41
C ILE A 178 -16.85 12.16 7.87
N THR A 179 -16.48 11.09 8.55
CA THR A 179 -16.03 11.14 9.92
C THR A 179 -14.52 11.09 10.01
N GLN A 180 -13.95 11.92 10.87
CA GLN A 180 -12.51 11.97 11.14
C GLN A 180 -12.25 11.64 12.60
N SER A 181 -11.17 10.91 12.86
CA SER A 181 -10.84 10.48 14.21
C SER A 181 -9.48 11.04 14.63
N LYS A 182 -9.46 11.93 15.62
CA LYS A 182 -8.21 12.42 16.23
C LYS A 182 -7.32 11.27 16.71
N PHE A 183 -7.92 10.27 17.34
CA PHE A 183 -7.20 9.09 17.83
C PHE A 183 -6.48 8.34 16.71
N ARG A 184 -7.16 8.06 15.58
CA ARG A 184 -6.54 7.38 14.44
C ARG A 184 -5.51 8.26 13.72
N THR A 185 -5.80 9.55 13.53
CA THR A 185 -4.87 10.50 12.90
C THR A 185 -3.55 10.54 13.67
N ARG A 186 -3.59 10.57 15.00
CA ARG A 186 -2.36 10.51 15.82
C ARG A 186 -1.60 9.19 15.67
N LYS A 187 -2.30 8.06 15.54
CA LYS A 187 -1.64 6.76 15.24
C LYS A 187 -0.96 6.77 13.88
N ILE A 188 -1.61 7.33 12.85
CA ILE A 188 -1.04 7.46 11.52
C ILE A 188 0.20 8.36 11.54
N ALA A 189 0.16 9.47 12.27
CA ALA A 189 1.31 10.34 12.45
C ALA A 189 2.50 9.60 13.10
N LYS A 190 2.25 8.74 14.09
CA LYS A 190 3.29 7.89 14.69
C LYS A 190 3.91 6.92 13.66
N GLN A 191 3.10 6.33 12.77
CA GLN A 191 3.63 5.49 11.69
C GLN A 191 4.53 6.28 10.73
N ALA A 192 4.14 7.50 10.37
CA ALA A 192 4.97 8.38 9.54
C ALA A 192 6.30 8.75 10.24
N ILE A 193 6.27 8.98 11.54
CA ILE A 193 7.47 9.24 12.35
C ILE A 193 8.41 8.03 12.34
N GLN A 194 7.87 6.82 12.58
CA GLN A 194 8.66 5.59 12.54
C GLN A 194 9.30 5.36 11.18
N TYR A 195 8.55 5.60 10.11
CA TYR A 195 9.05 5.52 8.73
C TYR A 195 10.16 6.55 8.50
N SER A 196 9.93 7.81 8.87
CA SER A 196 10.87 8.91 8.66
C SER A 196 12.20 8.70 9.40
N LYS A 197 12.18 8.15 10.61
CA LYS A 197 13.38 7.82 11.38
C LYS A 197 14.29 6.77 10.72
N ARG A 198 13.75 5.96 9.81
CA ARG A 198 14.50 4.96 9.05
C ARG A 198 15.17 5.53 7.79
N ASN A 199 14.81 6.74 7.39
CA ASN A 199 15.34 7.42 6.21
C ASN A 199 16.36 8.49 6.60
N ILE A 200 17.35 8.72 5.74
CA ILE A 200 18.51 9.59 6.01
C ILE A 200 18.12 11.04 6.33
N ASN A 201 17.07 11.57 5.68
CA ASN A 201 16.66 12.97 5.83
C ASN A 201 15.55 13.18 6.87
N GLY A 202 14.79 12.13 7.18
CA GLY A 202 13.79 12.14 8.24
C GLY A 202 12.70 13.22 8.12
N LYS A 203 12.34 13.67 6.88
CA LYS A 203 11.41 14.77 6.66
C LYS A 203 9.96 14.30 6.52
N ILE A 204 9.05 14.98 7.24
CA ILE A 204 7.60 14.76 7.14
C ILE A 204 6.92 16.02 6.60
N THR A 205 6.13 15.87 5.54
CA THR A 205 5.24 16.92 5.06
C THR A 205 3.80 16.62 5.49
N ILE A 206 3.17 17.52 6.24
CA ILE A 206 1.77 17.44 6.63
C ILE A 206 0.97 18.32 5.68
N VAL A 207 0.01 17.73 4.96
CA VAL A 207 -0.81 18.49 4.01
C VAL A 207 -2.13 18.89 4.65
N GLU A 208 -2.33 20.20 4.75
CA GLU A 208 -3.55 20.81 5.25
C GLU A 208 -4.62 20.84 4.15
N SER A 209 -5.74 20.19 4.41
CA SER A 209 -6.91 20.13 3.54
C SER A 209 -8.03 21.04 4.06
N GLN A 210 -8.73 21.74 3.16
CA GLN A 210 -9.92 22.52 3.53
C GLN A 210 -11.07 21.62 4.01
N GLN A 211 -11.13 20.40 3.52
CA GLN A 211 -12.18 19.44 3.90
C GLN A 211 -11.94 18.82 5.29
N ASN A 212 -10.71 18.92 5.78
CA ASN A 212 -10.33 18.40 7.08
C ASN A 212 -9.26 19.30 7.75
N PRO A 213 -9.63 20.48 8.21
CA PRO A 213 -8.66 21.43 8.78
C PRO A 213 -7.99 20.93 10.07
N GLU A 214 -8.69 20.10 10.86
CA GLU A 214 -8.16 19.55 12.09
C GLU A 214 -7.10 18.47 11.90
N PHE A 215 -7.07 17.82 10.72
CA PHE A 215 -6.12 16.73 10.43
C PHE A 215 -4.66 17.17 10.62
N ALA A 216 -4.31 18.30 10.03
CA ALA A 216 -2.95 18.85 10.13
C ALA A 216 -2.57 19.17 11.59
N GLN A 217 -3.49 19.74 12.35
CA GLN A 217 -3.26 20.04 13.75
C GLN A 217 -3.07 18.78 14.60
N TRP A 218 -3.88 17.75 14.37
CA TRP A 218 -3.73 16.47 15.08
C TRP A 218 -2.44 15.73 14.73
N CYS A 219 -1.99 15.81 13.48
CA CYS A 219 -0.68 15.30 13.08
C CYS A 219 0.45 16.07 13.77
N LEU A 220 0.36 17.40 13.80
CA LEU A 220 1.36 18.27 14.42
C LEU A 220 1.52 17.96 15.91
N GLU A 221 0.43 17.68 16.63
CA GLU A 221 0.46 17.30 18.05
C GLU A 221 1.33 16.07 18.34
N GLU A 222 1.52 15.18 17.35
CA GLU A 222 2.42 14.02 17.50
C GLU A 222 3.81 14.33 16.97
N VAL A 223 3.93 14.88 15.77
CA VAL A 223 5.23 15.09 15.10
C VAL A 223 6.11 16.06 15.87
N SER A 224 5.53 17.14 16.45
CA SER A 224 6.28 18.14 17.21
C SER A 224 6.89 17.64 18.53
N LYS A 225 6.52 16.43 18.99
CA LYS A 225 7.16 15.79 20.17
C LYS A 225 8.54 15.21 19.87
N HIS A 226 8.93 15.16 18.61
CA HIS A 226 10.15 14.53 18.12
C HIS A 226 11.09 15.59 17.54
N GLU A 227 12.04 16.06 18.34
CA GLU A 227 13.03 17.08 17.94
C GLU A 227 13.98 16.61 16.82
N ASP A 228 14.13 15.28 16.67
CA ASP A 228 14.92 14.62 15.64
C ASP A 228 14.22 14.51 14.27
N ILE A 229 12.95 14.97 14.17
CA ILE A 229 12.16 14.92 12.94
C ILE A 229 11.99 16.32 12.36
N ASN A 230 12.45 16.50 11.13
CA ASN A 230 12.13 17.69 10.34
C ASN A 230 10.71 17.59 9.80
N TYR A 231 9.91 18.63 9.97
CA TYR A 231 8.56 18.65 9.38
C TYR A 231 8.21 20.02 8.78
N GLU A 232 7.28 19.99 7.85
CA GLU A 232 6.63 21.18 7.32
C GLU A 232 5.13 20.98 7.18
N ILE A 233 4.38 22.08 7.27
CA ILE A 233 2.94 22.08 6.99
C ILE A 233 2.72 22.83 5.69
N MET A 234 1.92 22.27 4.80
CA MET A 234 1.70 22.83 3.48
C MET A 234 0.22 22.72 3.08
N LYS A 235 -0.32 23.79 2.50
CA LYS A 235 -1.69 23.74 1.96
C LYS A 235 -1.75 22.83 0.73
N THR A 236 -2.87 22.12 0.55
CA THR A 236 -3.12 21.19 -0.56
C THR A 236 -2.67 21.76 -1.90
N ARG A 237 -3.11 22.96 -2.26
CA ARG A 237 -2.76 23.58 -3.55
C ARG A 237 -1.25 23.75 -3.74
N GLN A 238 -0.55 24.19 -2.70
CA GLN A 238 0.89 24.39 -2.73
C GLN A 238 1.62 23.04 -2.85
N PHE A 239 1.17 22.03 -2.12
CA PHE A 239 1.72 20.68 -2.19
C PHE A 239 1.57 20.09 -3.59
N MET A 240 0.35 20.15 -4.18
CA MET A 240 0.07 19.63 -5.52
C MET A 240 0.93 20.28 -6.61
N GLN A 241 1.24 21.56 -6.48
CA GLN A 241 2.16 22.24 -7.40
C GLN A 241 3.61 21.77 -7.21
N LYS A 242 4.07 21.71 -5.95
CA LYS A 242 5.47 21.39 -5.65
C LYS A 242 5.82 19.93 -5.93
N ILE A 243 4.90 18.97 -5.71
CA ILE A 243 5.16 17.55 -5.98
C ILE A 243 5.45 17.28 -7.47
N ILE A 244 4.86 18.06 -8.37
CA ILE A 244 5.13 17.96 -9.80
C ILE A 244 6.47 18.63 -10.17
N MET A 245 6.80 19.76 -9.55
CA MET A 245 7.96 20.54 -9.91
C MET A 245 9.27 20.02 -9.29
N SER A 246 9.18 19.54 -8.05
CA SER A 246 10.34 19.15 -7.23
C SER A 246 9.99 17.99 -6.32
N PRO A 247 9.68 16.81 -6.90
CA PRO A 247 9.24 15.63 -6.13
C PRO A 247 10.28 15.15 -5.12
N GLU A 248 11.55 15.37 -5.37
CA GLU A 248 12.69 15.03 -4.51
C GLU A 248 12.67 15.74 -3.15
N ASN A 249 11.86 16.78 -2.98
CA ASN A 249 11.73 17.48 -1.70
C ASN A 249 10.76 16.80 -0.73
N PHE A 250 10.11 15.72 -1.16
CA PHE A 250 9.09 15.00 -0.39
C PHE A 250 9.51 13.56 -0.15
N GLU A 251 9.44 13.13 1.10
CA GLU A 251 9.78 11.76 1.51
C GLU A 251 8.58 11.06 2.16
N ALA A 252 8.20 11.47 3.37
CA ALA A 252 7.00 11.01 4.05
C ALA A 252 5.94 12.11 4.03
N VAL A 253 4.75 11.79 3.54
CA VAL A 253 3.64 12.75 3.42
C VAL A 253 2.42 12.23 4.15
N LEU A 254 1.93 13.03 5.09
CA LEU A 254 0.67 12.81 5.81
C LEU A 254 -0.45 13.51 5.08
N LEU A 255 -1.41 12.75 4.59
CA LEU A 255 -2.57 13.20 3.86
C LEU A 255 -3.85 12.67 4.49
N ASP A 256 -4.92 13.47 4.43
CA ASP A 256 -6.24 12.94 4.71
C ASP A 256 -6.67 11.90 3.67
N ASN A 257 -7.64 11.06 4.02
CA ASN A 257 -8.03 9.93 3.19
C ASN A 257 -8.64 10.35 1.83
N VAL A 258 -9.37 11.45 1.79
CA VAL A 258 -10.05 11.92 0.56
C VAL A 258 -9.03 12.40 -0.47
N LEU A 259 -8.16 13.30 -0.05
CA LEU A 259 -7.11 13.84 -0.93
C LEU A 259 -6.11 12.78 -1.37
N SER A 260 -5.74 11.88 -0.46
CA SER A 260 -4.71 10.87 -0.74
C SER A 260 -5.10 9.87 -1.83
N ARG A 261 -6.37 9.49 -1.94
CA ARG A 261 -6.83 8.58 -3.00
C ARG A 261 -6.58 9.17 -4.38
N THR A 262 -7.10 10.37 -4.63
CA THR A 262 -6.94 11.04 -5.93
C THR A 262 -5.46 11.30 -6.26
N LEU A 263 -4.66 11.70 -5.27
CA LEU A 263 -3.25 11.97 -5.49
C LEU A 263 -2.47 10.69 -5.84
N VAL A 264 -2.69 9.60 -5.11
CA VAL A 264 -2.01 8.32 -5.37
C VAL A 264 -2.31 7.83 -6.78
N ASP A 265 -3.60 7.82 -7.18
CA ASP A 265 -4.01 7.39 -8.51
C ASP A 265 -3.39 8.25 -9.62
N TYR A 266 -3.30 9.57 -9.40
CA TYR A 266 -2.67 10.50 -10.32
C TYR A 266 -1.16 10.23 -10.47
N LEU A 267 -0.44 10.08 -9.37
CA LEU A 267 1.01 9.83 -9.38
C LEU A 267 1.32 8.44 -9.95
N MET A 268 0.53 7.42 -9.62
CA MET A 268 0.66 6.09 -10.18
C MET A 268 0.53 6.11 -11.70
N GLY A 269 -0.47 6.81 -12.24
CA GLY A 269 -0.65 6.97 -13.68
C GLY A 269 0.53 7.66 -14.38
N ALA A 270 1.36 8.38 -13.65
CA ALA A 270 2.54 9.07 -14.18
C ALA A 270 3.83 8.24 -14.15
N ILE A 271 4.00 7.35 -13.14
CA ILE A 271 5.24 6.57 -12.95
C ILE A 271 5.05 5.05 -13.04
N ASN A 272 3.81 4.56 -13.11
CA ASN A 272 3.47 3.13 -13.17
C ASN A 272 4.07 2.28 -12.03
N THR A 273 4.43 2.88 -10.91
CA THR A 273 4.86 2.16 -9.70
C THR A 273 4.06 2.61 -8.50
N GLU A 274 3.40 1.67 -7.88
CA GLU A 274 2.79 1.82 -6.58
C GLU A 274 2.89 0.48 -5.85
N TYR A 275 3.28 0.53 -4.60
CA TYR A 275 3.29 -0.63 -3.73
C TYR A 275 3.05 -0.18 -2.29
N GLY A 276 2.75 -1.08 -1.40
CA GLY A 276 2.50 -0.64 -0.04
C GLY A 276 1.99 -1.69 0.90
N CYS A 277 1.53 -1.20 2.03
CA CYS A 277 0.99 -2.03 3.08
C CYS A 277 -0.13 -1.33 3.86
N SER A 278 -0.90 -2.15 4.56
CA SER A 278 -1.84 -1.69 5.58
C SER A 278 -1.36 -2.18 6.95
N MET A 279 -1.27 -1.27 7.92
CA MET A 279 -0.69 -1.56 9.24
C MET A 279 -1.69 -1.29 10.37
N GLY A 280 -1.69 -2.18 11.36
CA GLY A 280 -2.31 -2.04 12.67
C GLY A 280 -1.27 -1.98 13.78
N ASP A 281 -1.70 -2.22 15.01
CA ASP A 281 -0.78 -2.29 16.16
C ASP A 281 -0.03 -3.64 16.19
N GLU A 282 -0.67 -4.72 15.74
CA GLU A 282 -0.17 -6.11 15.88
C GLU A 282 0.06 -6.80 14.54
N CYS A 283 -0.35 -6.17 13.43
CA CYS A 283 -0.32 -6.81 12.12
C CYS A 283 0.03 -5.82 11.01
N ALA A 284 0.84 -6.29 10.05
CA ALA A 284 1.18 -5.62 8.81
C ALA A 284 0.82 -6.50 7.61
N VAL A 285 0.02 -6.00 6.70
CA VAL A 285 -0.37 -6.68 5.46
C VAL A 285 0.24 -5.92 4.29
N PHE A 286 1.24 -6.51 3.64
CA PHE A 286 1.88 -5.98 2.43
C PHE A 286 1.09 -6.44 1.22
N GLU A 287 0.73 -5.52 0.32
CA GLU A 287 -0.31 -5.81 -0.66
C GLU A 287 0.07 -5.41 -2.09
N ALA A 288 -0.33 -6.24 -3.05
CA ALA A 288 -0.45 -5.83 -4.44
C ALA A 288 -1.56 -4.79 -4.54
N VAL A 289 -1.31 -3.71 -5.28
CA VAL A 289 -2.24 -2.57 -5.36
C VAL A 289 -3.08 -2.55 -6.62
N GLN A 290 -2.73 -3.38 -7.61
CA GLN A 290 -3.47 -3.53 -8.85
C GLN A 290 -4.80 -4.30 -8.69
N SER A 291 -5.64 -4.22 -9.71
CA SER A 291 -6.89 -4.97 -9.78
C SER A 291 -6.63 -6.47 -10.01
N SER A 292 -7.61 -7.30 -9.70
CA SER A 292 -7.51 -8.77 -9.85
C SER A 292 -7.55 -9.28 -11.30
N LEU A 293 -8.03 -8.45 -12.25
CA LEU A 293 -8.06 -8.72 -13.70
C LEU A 293 -8.46 -10.17 -14.05
N PRO A 294 -9.67 -10.64 -13.70
CA PRO A 294 -10.04 -12.06 -13.88
C PRO A 294 -9.98 -12.52 -15.35
N SER A 295 -10.14 -11.61 -16.30
CA SER A 295 -10.03 -11.89 -17.74
C SER A 295 -8.60 -12.23 -18.20
N GLU A 296 -7.60 -11.88 -17.42
CA GLU A 296 -6.18 -12.10 -17.73
C GLU A 296 -5.57 -13.23 -16.89
N ALA A 297 -6.35 -13.82 -15.99
CA ALA A 297 -5.91 -14.89 -15.12
C ALA A 297 -5.43 -16.12 -15.91
N GLY A 298 -4.25 -16.63 -15.60
CA GLY A 298 -3.69 -17.83 -16.21
C GLY A 298 -3.02 -17.65 -17.57
N TYR A 299 -2.96 -16.41 -18.10
CA TYR A 299 -2.26 -16.13 -19.35
C TYR A 299 -0.78 -15.77 -19.19
N ASP A 300 -0.28 -15.72 -17.95
CA ASP A 300 1.10 -15.27 -17.63
C ASP A 300 1.40 -13.85 -18.15
N ALA A 301 0.37 -13.00 -18.21
CA ALA A 301 0.44 -11.67 -18.82
C ALA A 301 0.52 -10.54 -17.79
N ALA A 302 0.22 -10.82 -16.53
CA ALA A 302 0.17 -9.83 -15.47
C ALA A 302 1.54 -9.22 -15.14
N ASP A 303 1.52 -7.95 -14.72
CA ASP A 303 2.70 -7.29 -14.17
C ASP A 303 2.90 -7.65 -12.68
N PRO A 304 4.00 -8.32 -12.28
CA PRO A 304 4.25 -8.65 -10.88
C PRO A 304 5.00 -7.56 -10.11
N LEU A 305 5.42 -6.45 -10.74
CA LEU A 305 6.33 -5.45 -10.16
C LEU A 305 5.82 -4.89 -8.84
N SER A 306 4.57 -4.45 -8.79
CA SER A 306 3.95 -3.90 -7.58
C SER A 306 4.04 -4.87 -6.39
N PHE A 307 3.79 -6.15 -6.64
CA PHE A 307 3.82 -7.15 -5.57
C PHE A 307 5.24 -7.54 -5.17
N ILE A 308 6.18 -7.60 -6.11
CA ILE A 308 7.62 -7.78 -5.83
C ILE A 308 8.14 -6.62 -4.96
N LEU A 309 7.78 -5.37 -5.30
CA LEU A 309 8.16 -4.20 -4.50
C LEU A 309 7.49 -4.18 -3.12
N SER A 310 6.26 -4.70 -2.99
CA SER A 310 5.65 -4.92 -1.68
C SER A 310 6.40 -5.99 -0.87
N GLY A 311 6.97 -7.00 -1.53
CA GLY A 311 7.93 -7.93 -0.94
C GLY A 311 9.19 -7.23 -0.43
N CYS A 312 9.73 -6.29 -1.19
CA CYS A 312 10.85 -5.43 -0.74
C CYS A 312 10.47 -4.60 0.50
N ALA A 313 9.27 -4.03 0.52
CA ALA A 313 8.79 -3.28 1.68
C ALA A 313 8.63 -4.19 2.92
N MET A 314 8.17 -5.41 2.74
CA MET A 314 8.08 -6.42 3.79
C MET A 314 9.48 -6.80 4.32
N LEU A 315 10.45 -7.05 3.45
CA LEU A 315 11.83 -7.35 3.84
C LEU A 315 12.45 -6.19 4.64
N ARG A 316 12.25 -4.94 4.23
CA ARG A 316 12.67 -3.77 5.02
C ARG A 316 11.96 -3.70 6.36
N HIS A 317 10.68 -4.01 6.41
CA HIS A 317 9.93 -4.00 7.66
C HIS A 317 10.51 -4.97 8.70
N ILE A 318 10.96 -6.14 8.26
CA ILE A 318 11.60 -7.15 9.14
C ILE A 318 13.12 -6.97 9.27
N GLY A 319 13.72 -5.91 8.70
CA GLY A 319 15.15 -5.61 8.83
C GLY A 319 16.08 -6.46 7.94
N TRP A 320 15.54 -7.00 6.83
CA TRP A 320 16.32 -7.77 5.86
C TRP A 320 16.68 -6.94 4.62
N ASP A 321 17.32 -5.79 4.86
CA ASP A 321 17.57 -4.74 3.87
C ASP A 321 18.50 -5.16 2.73
N GLU A 322 19.46 -6.08 2.98
CA GLU A 322 20.41 -6.52 1.96
C GLU A 322 19.70 -7.25 0.80
N ALA A 323 18.76 -8.15 1.12
CA ALA A 323 17.95 -8.81 0.11
C ALA A 323 17.12 -7.81 -0.72
N THR A 324 16.61 -6.75 -0.07
CA THR A 324 15.87 -5.69 -0.77
C THR A 324 16.74 -4.94 -1.77
N LYS A 325 17.99 -4.58 -1.41
CA LYS A 325 18.93 -3.89 -2.31
C LYS A 325 19.22 -4.72 -3.56
N ILE A 326 19.42 -6.03 -3.37
CA ILE A 326 19.65 -6.97 -4.48
C ILE A 326 18.45 -6.96 -5.44
N ILE A 327 17.22 -7.07 -4.93
CA ILE A 327 16.01 -7.05 -5.77
C ILE A 327 15.88 -5.72 -6.53
N GLU A 328 16.01 -4.58 -5.86
CA GLU A 328 15.84 -3.27 -6.48
C GLU A 328 16.89 -2.99 -7.58
N ASN A 329 18.14 -3.40 -7.35
CA ASN A 329 19.20 -3.27 -8.34
C ASN A 329 18.94 -4.19 -9.54
N ALA A 330 18.48 -5.43 -9.32
CA ALA A 330 18.15 -6.37 -10.37
C ALA A 330 16.95 -5.91 -11.23
N ILE A 331 15.93 -5.31 -10.62
CA ILE A 331 14.79 -4.69 -11.33
C ILE A 331 15.30 -3.55 -12.22
N SER A 332 16.13 -2.65 -11.67
CA SER A 332 16.73 -1.56 -12.45
C SER A 332 17.52 -2.06 -13.64
N ALA A 333 18.36 -3.08 -13.45
CA ALA A 333 19.13 -3.71 -14.53
C ALA A 333 18.21 -4.34 -15.59
N ALA A 334 17.12 -5.01 -15.19
CA ALA A 334 16.15 -5.56 -16.12
C ALA A 334 15.48 -4.45 -16.97
N PHE A 335 15.10 -3.33 -16.38
CA PHE A 335 14.52 -2.19 -17.10
C PHE A 335 15.53 -1.55 -18.07
N MET A 336 16.77 -1.38 -17.66
CA MET A 336 17.83 -0.86 -18.53
C MET A 336 18.07 -1.72 -19.76
N ASP A 337 17.86 -3.05 -19.64
CA ASP A 337 17.94 -4.01 -20.74
C ASP A 337 16.61 -4.17 -21.50
N ASN A 338 15.63 -3.29 -21.29
CA ASN A 338 14.29 -3.36 -21.88
C ASN A 338 13.54 -4.67 -21.60
N LYS A 339 13.78 -5.31 -20.46
CA LYS A 339 13.04 -6.48 -19.98
C LYS A 339 11.88 -6.00 -19.11
N ILE A 340 10.79 -5.59 -19.75
CA ILE A 340 9.67 -4.84 -19.13
C ILE A 340 8.36 -5.56 -19.44
N PRO A 341 7.48 -5.79 -18.43
CA PRO A 341 6.11 -6.25 -18.64
C PRO A 341 5.30 -5.25 -19.45
N LYS A 342 4.26 -5.75 -20.13
CA LYS A 342 3.44 -4.96 -21.05
C LYS A 342 2.79 -3.74 -20.38
N ASP A 343 2.31 -3.89 -19.16
CA ASP A 343 1.50 -2.86 -18.50
C ASP A 343 2.33 -1.68 -17.97
N ILE A 344 3.66 -1.86 -17.83
CA ILE A 344 4.56 -0.82 -17.32
C ILE A 344 5.10 0.09 -18.42
N THR A 345 5.01 -0.32 -19.68
CA THR A 345 5.59 0.45 -20.79
C THR A 345 4.56 0.87 -21.82
N SER A 346 4.68 2.10 -22.32
CA SER A 346 3.98 2.59 -23.50
C SER A 346 4.83 2.54 -24.78
N ARG A 347 6.07 2.07 -24.68
CA ARG A 347 7.01 1.99 -25.78
C ARG A 347 6.63 0.91 -26.77
N THR A 348 6.62 1.26 -28.06
CA THR A 348 6.28 0.36 -29.17
C THR A 348 7.50 -0.29 -29.82
N ASP A 349 8.69 0.14 -29.41
CA ASP A 349 9.98 -0.32 -29.93
C ASP A 349 10.57 -1.49 -29.15
N ILE A 350 9.90 -1.95 -28.09
CA ILE A 350 10.30 -3.10 -27.29
C ILE A 350 9.24 -4.20 -27.35
N ASN A 351 9.67 -5.45 -27.19
CA ASN A 351 8.76 -6.58 -27.00
C ASN A 351 8.57 -6.82 -25.50
N PRO A 352 7.38 -6.57 -24.97
CA PRO A 352 7.10 -6.85 -23.56
C PRO A 352 7.27 -8.32 -23.23
N ILE A 353 7.67 -8.60 -21.99
CA ILE A 353 7.87 -9.97 -21.50
C ILE A 353 6.75 -10.37 -20.55
N LYS A 354 6.61 -11.68 -20.35
CA LYS A 354 5.59 -12.28 -19.50
C LYS A 354 5.91 -12.12 -18.00
N CYS A 355 4.93 -12.38 -17.14
CA CYS A 355 5.07 -12.36 -15.68
C CYS A 355 6.21 -13.28 -15.20
N SER A 356 6.20 -14.54 -15.62
CA SER A 356 7.22 -15.53 -15.26
C SER A 356 8.60 -15.22 -15.86
N GLU A 357 8.63 -14.65 -17.04
CA GLU A 357 9.88 -14.23 -17.70
C GLU A 357 10.50 -13.03 -16.93
N PHE A 358 9.68 -12.08 -16.48
CA PHE A 358 10.16 -10.92 -15.75
C PHE A 358 10.77 -11.32 -14.40
N SER A 359 10.11 -12.18 -13.62
CA SER A 359 10.70 -12.70 -12.38
C SER A 359 11.99 -13.45 -12.62
N SER A 360 12.08 -14.26 -13.69
CA SER A 360 13.29 -14.99 -14.08
C SER A 360 14.43 -14.04 -14.50
N GLU A 361 14.11 -12.95 -15.23
CA GLU A 361 15.10 -11.95 -15.64
C GLU A 361 15.63 -11.14 -14.44
N ILE A 362 14.77 -10.87 -13.42
CA ILE A 362 15.22 -10.26 -12.17
C ILE A 362 16.18 -11.21 -11.44
N ILE A 363 15.79 -12.47 -11.22
CA ILE A 363 16.62 -13.47 -10.52
C ILE A 363 17.98 -13.63 -11.18
N LYS A 364 18.01 -13.76 -12.50
CA LYS A 364 19.25 -13.90 -13.28
C LYS A 364 20.23 -12.73 -13.09
N ARG A 365 19.72 -11.53 -12.79
CA ARG A 365 20.55 -10.34 -12.60
C ARG A 365 21.01 -10.12 -11.17
N MET A 366 20.53 -10.92 -10.22
CA MET A 366 20.98 -10.83 -8.83
C MET A 366 22.43 -11.28 -8.64
N ASP A 367 22.88 -12.29 -9.42
CA ASP A 367 24.23 -12.87 -9.30
C ASP A 367 25.36 -11.94 -9.80
N GLY A 368 25.04 -10.82 -10.41
CA GLY A 368 26.00 -9.89 -11.00
C GLY A 368 26.17 -8.57 -10.25
N ILE A 369 25.56 -8.47 -9.08
CA ILE A 369 25.51 -7.24 -8.24
C ILE A 369 26.38 -7.46 -6.95
#